data_c03971420d53ef98bbefc6a9874f6340
#
_entry.id   c03971420d53ef98bbefc6a9874f6340
#
_cell.length_a   1.000
_cell.length_b   1.000
_cell.length_c   1.000
_cell.angle_alpha   90.00
_cell.angle_beta   90.00
_cell.angle_gamma   90.00
#
_symmetry.space_group_name_H-M   'P 1'
#
loop_
_entity.id
_entity.type
_entity.pdbx_description
1 polymer ?
#
loop_
_entity_poly.entity_id
_entity_poly.type
_entity_poly.pdbx_seq_one_letter_code
_entity_poly.pdbx_strand_id
1 'polypeptide(L)'
;MDLDQIIDNIGKLPEPSKNALKEIISEVTHPKGHILFRADKVETKVYFIKKGIVRAYTELADNEITFWFGREGDTVVSMKSYVSNQRGYENIELLEECELYEVRKRALHELFSKDIHIANWGREFAEKQLLKTEERFIGRQFKTSLERYRDLMNHT
;
A
#
# COMPACT_ATOMS: atom_id res chain seq x y z
N MET A 1 14.76 -1.06 -3.98
CA MET A 1 14.91 -1.53 -2.59
C MET A 1 14.71 -3.04 -2.57
N ASP A 2 15.58 -3.78 -1.93
CA ASP A 2 15.45 -5.22 -1.88
C ASP A 2 14.41 -5.70 -0.86
N LEU A 3 14.05 -6.97 -0.94
CA LEU A 3 12.99 -7.53 -0.09
C LEU A 3 13.38 -7.53 1.39
N ASP A 4 14.62 -7.81 1.71
CA ASP A 4 15.09 -7.80 3.11
C ASP A 4 14.91 -6.42 3.75
N GLN A 5 15.27 -5.37 3.02
CA GLN A 5 15.10 -3.99 3.49
C GLN A 5 13.63 -3.65 3.71
N ILE A 6 12.76 -4.06 2.80
CA ILE A 6 11.32 -3.81 2.90
C ILE A 6 10.75 -4.53 4.13
N ILE A 7 11.08 -5.80 4.30
CA ILE A 7 10.61 -6.58 5.44
C ILE A 7 11.10 -5.97 6.76
N ASP A 8 12.38 -5.64 6.84
CA ASP A 8 12.98 -5.08 8.05
C ASP A 8 12.44 -3.70 8.39
N ASN A 9 12.07 -2.89 7.38
CA ASN A 9 11.45 -1.58 7.60
C ASN A 9 10.04 -1.69 8.20
N ILE A 10 9.36 -2.80 7.97
CA ILE A 10 8.04 -3.05 8.57
C ILE A 10 8.20 -3.56 10.00
N GLY A 11 9.06 -4.53 10.21
CA GLY A 11 9.32 -5.09 11.52
C GLY A 11 10.42 -6.12 11.44
N LYS A 12 11.16 -6.29 12.53
CA LYS A 12 12.27 -7.24 12.57
C LYS A 12 11.76 -8.64 12.86
N LEU A 13 12.28 -9.61 12.14
CA LEU A 13 11.94 -11.02 12.28
C LEU A 13 13.18 -11.85 12.60
N PRO A 14 13.02 -12.91 13.42
CA PRO A 14 14.06 -13.95 13.51
C PRO A 14 14.32 -14.54 12.13
N GLU A 15 15.53 -14.98 11.88
CA GLU A 15 15.94 -15.47 10.57
C GLU A 15 15.04 -16.59 10.01
N PRO A 16 14.65 -17.62 10.81
CA PRO A 16 13.75 -18.66 10.29
C PRO A 16 12.38 -18.12 9.84
N SER A 17 11.82 -17.17 10.60
CA SER A 17 10.54 -16.54 10.27
C SER A 17 10.66 -15.67 9.01
N LYS A 18 11.74 -14.91 8.89
CA LYS A 18 12.02 -14.11 7.70
C LYS A 18 12.12 -14.96 6.44
N ASN A 19 12.81 -16.09 6.54
CA ASN A 19 12.93 -17.02 5.42
C ASN A 19 11.58 -17.61 5.02
N ALA A 20 10.75 -17.98 5.99
CA ALA A 20 9.40 -18.48 5.72
C ALA A 20 8.54 -17.44 5.03
N LEU A 21 8.63 -16.18 5.45
CA LEU A 21 7.92 -15.07 4.80
C LEU A 21 8.41 -14.87 3.35
N LYS A 22 9.71 -14.90 3.14
CA LYS A 22 10.29 -14.72 1.81
C LYS A 22 9.86 -15.83 0.84
N GLU A 23 9.64 -17.04 1.31
CA GLU A 23 9.21 -18.16 0.48
C GLU A 23 7.84 -17.96 -0.16
N ILE A 24 6.95 -17.20 0.45
CA ILE A 24 5.60 -16.94 -0.08
C ILE A 24 5.54 -15.67 -0.93
N ILE A 25 6.64 -14.95 -1.08
CA ILE A 25 6.72 -13.70 -1.84
C ILE A 25 7.40 -13.96 -3.17
N SER A 26 6.76 -13.53 -4.25
CA SER A 26 7.28 -13.67 -5.63
C SER A 26 7.65 -12.31 -6.18
N GLU A 27 8.64 -12.26 -7.06
CA GLU A 27 9.01 -11.03 -7.77
C GLU A 27 8.31 -11.03 -9.12
N VAL A 28 7.64 -9.94 -9.45
CA VAL A 28 6.91 -9.75 -10.71
C VAL A 28 7.26 -8.42 -11.34
N THR A 29 7.17 -8.34 -12.67
CA THR A 29 7.37 -7.10 -13.42
C THR A 29 6.13 -6.85 -14.27
N HIS A 30 5.63 -5.62 -14.25
CA HIS A 30 4.51 -5.20 -15.07
C HIS A 30 4.85 -3.90 -15.82
N PRO A 31 4.29 -3.72 -17.02
CA PRO A 31 4.59 -2.55 -17.83
C PRO A 31 3.85 -1.30 -17.35
N LYS A 32 4.32 -0.15 -17.81
CA LYS A 32 3.63 1.12 -17.67
C LYS A 32 2.18 1.01 -18.14
N GLY A 33 1.25 1.57 -17.39
CA GLY A 33 -0.16 1.56 -17.70
C GLY A 33 -0.92 0.34 -17.19
N HIS A 34 -0.23 -0.66 -16.66
CA HIS A 34 -0.88 -1.83 -16.06
C HIS A 34 -1.70 -1.39 -14.86
N ILE A 35 -2.94 -1.89 -14.78
CA ILE A 35 -3.83 -1.65 -13.64
C ILE A 35 -3.63 -2.79 -12.65
N LEU A 36 -2.96 -2.49 -11.55
CA LEU A 36 -2.62 -3.47 -10.53
C LEU A 36 -3.84 -3.85 -9.67
N PHE A 37 -4.60 -2.85 -9.26
CA PHE A 37 -5.85 -3.02 -8.50
C PHE A 37 -6.98 -2.25 -9.17
N ARG A 38 -8.19 -2.81 -9.07
CA ARG A 38 -9.42 -2.18 -9.56
C ARG A 38 -10.43 -2.04 -8.43
N ALA A 39 -11.08 -0.88 -8.36
CA ALA A 39 -12.07 -0.58 -7.34
C ALA A 39 -13.31 -1.49 -7.42
N ASP A 40 -13.60 -2.06 -8.58
CA ASP A 40 -14.76 -2.94 -8.78
C ASP A 40 -14.47 -4.41 -8.46
N LYS A 41 -13.29 -4.71 -7.92
CA LYS A 41 -12.87 -6.08 -7.61
C LYS A 41 -12.45 -6.23 -6.15
N VAL A 42 -12.58 -7.45 -5.63
CA VAL A 42 -11.97 -7.85 -4.38
C VAL A 42 -10.53 -8.28 -4.69
N GLU A 43 -9.57 -7.55 -4.18
CA GLU A 43 -8.16 -7.83 -4.44
C GLU A 43 -7.61 -8.82 -3.40
N THR A 44 -6.85 -9.79 -3.88
CA THR A 44 -6.36 -10.91 -3.05
C THR A 44 -4.87 -10.88 -2.79
N LYS A 45 -4.20 -9.85 -3.28
CA LYS A 45 -2.74 -9.73 -3.21
C LYS A 45 -2.33 -8.43 -2.55
N VAL A 46 -1.14 -8.47 -1.96
CA VAL A 46 -0.43 -7.30 -1.45
C VAL A 46 0.86 -7.18 -2.23
N TYR A 47 1.26 -5.96 -2.56
CA TYR A 47 2.50 -5.70 -3.28
C TYR A 47 3.40 -4.77 -2.50
N PHE A 48 4.70 -4.96 -2.67
CA PHE A 48 5.72 -4.01 -2.23
C PHE A 48 6.48 -3.55 -3.46
N ILE A 49 6.75 -2.26 -3.57
CA ILE A 49 7.42 -1.70 -4.74
C ILE A 49 8.93 -1.85 -4.58
N LYS A 50 9.52 -2.69 -5.43
CA LYS A 50 10.97 -2.82 -5.53
C LYS A 50 11.55 -1.64 -6.30
N LYS A 51 10.91 -1.28 -7.42
CA LYS A 51 11.31 -0.19 -8.29
C LYS A 51 10.10 0.27 -9.10
N GLY A 52 9.93 1.57 -9.22
CA GLY A 52 8.87 2.16 -10.02
C GLY A 52 7.94 3.06 -9.24
N ILE A 53 6.97 3.64 -9.93
CA ILE A 53 6.00 4.58 -9.40
C ILE A 53 4.59 4.14 -9.78
N VAL A 54 3.69 4.16 -8.80
CA VAL A 54 2.27 3.88 -9.01
C VAL A 54 1.43 5.06 -8.56
N ARG A 55 0.20 5.15 -9.05
CA ARG A 55 -0.78 6.12 -8.54
C ARG A 55 -2.04 5.40 -8.07
N ALA A 56 -2.61 5.90 -6.99
CA ALA A 56 -3.93 5.51 -6.54
C ALA A 56 -4.93 6.58 -6.94
N TYR A 57 -5.99 6.18 -7.64
CA TYR A 57 -6.99 7.12 -8.12
C TYR A 57 -8.39 6.54 -8.00
N THR A 58 -9.36 7.43 -7.99
CA THR A 58 -10.77 7.05 -8.04
C THR A 58 -11.42 7.71 -9.26
N GLU A 59 -12.36 6.99 -9.86
CA GLU A 59 -13.10 7.50 -11.03
C GLU A 59 -14.38 8.16 -10.55
N LEU A 60 -14.60 9.38 -11.03
CA LEU A 60 -15.86 10.11 -10.87
C LEU A 60 -16.56 10.18 -12.23
N ALA A 61 -17.82 10.65 -12.26
CA ALA A 61 -18.61 10.66 -13.47
C ALA A 61 -17.92 11.27 -14.69
N ASP A 62 -17.15 12.36 -14.49
CA ASP A 62 -16.53 13.11 -15.58
C ASP A 62 -15.01 13.19 -15.49
N ASN A 63 -14.38 12.69 -14.42
CA ASN A 63 -12.92 12.78 -14.27
C ASN A 63 -12.37 11.73 -13.29
N GLU A 64 -11.07 11.73 -13.16
CA GLU A 64 -10.34 10.92 -12.18
C GLU A 64 -9.71 11.83 -11.13
N ILE A 65 -9.64 11.34 -9.90
CA ILE A 65 -8.91 12.03 -8.83
C ILE A 65 -7.80 11.12 -8.35
N THR A 66 -6.55 11.55 -8.55
CA THR A 66 -5.39 10.88 -7.99
C THR A 66 -5.15 11.42 -6.59
N PHE A 67 -5.07 10.53 -5.60
CA PHE A 67 -4.93 10.94 -4.21
C PHE A 67 -3.67 10.42 -3.53
N TRP A 68 -2.92 9.54 -4.18
CA TRP A 68 -1.70 8.98 -3.63
C TRP A 68 -0.77 8.48 -4.72
N PHE A 69 0.53 8.65 -4.50
CA PHE A 69 1.58 8.07 -5.33
C PHE A 69 2.43 7.16 -4.46
N GLY A 70 2.67 5.94 -4.95
CA GLY A 70 3.57 4.98 -4.31
C GLY A 70 4.88 4.92 -5.05
N ARG A 71 5.96 4.72 -4.32
CA ARG A 71 7.32 4.64 -4.85
C ARG A 71 8.10 3.51 -4.19
N GLU A 72 9.36 3.37 -4.57
CA GLU A 72 10.25 2.34 -4.03
C GLU A 72 10.13 2.20 -2.51
N GLY A 73 9.92 0.98 -2.05
CA GLY A 73 9.75 0.64 -0.64
C GLY A 73 8.34 0.73 -0.11
N ASP A 74 7.41 1.34 -0.85
CA ASP A 74 6.03 1.47 -0.40
C ASP A 74 5.24 0.18 -0.60
N THR A 75 4.22 0.03 0.24
CA THR A 75 3.24 -1.07 0.14
C THR A 75 2.06 -0.62 -0.70
N VAL A 76 1.57 -1.51 -1.55
CA VAL A 76 0.32 -1.33 -2.31
C VAL A 76 -0.66 -2.38 -1.84
N VAL A 77 -1.71 -1.94 -1.16
CA VAL A 77 -2.72 -2.81 -0.59
C VAL A 77 -4.09 -2.13 -0.66
N SER A 78 -5.12 -2.91 -1.02
CA SER A 78 -6.51 -2.47 -0.88
C SER A 78 -6.98 -2.88 0.50
N MET A 79 -7.01 -1.94 1.43
CA MET A 79 -7.29 -2.27 2.84
C MET A 79 -8.68 -2.86 3.03
N LYS A 80 -9.69 -2.37 2.30
CA LYS A 80 -11.03 -2.92 2.41
C LYS A 80 -11.10 -4.37 1.93
N SER A 81 -10.38 -4.71 0.87
CA SER A 81 -10.23 -6.09 0.40
C SER A 81 -9.43 -6.92 1.40
N TYR A 82 -8.34 -6.37 1.90
CA TYR A 82 -7.43 -7.04 2.83
C TYR A 82 -8.12 -7.39 4.15
N VAL A 83 -8.83 -6.42 4.74
CA VAL A 83 -9.48 -6.58 6.04
C VAL A 83 -10.84 -7.26 5.95
N SER A 84 -11.67 -6.83 4.99
CA SER A 84 -13.09 -7.20 4.95
C SER A 84 -13.48 -8.06 3.76
N ASN A 85 -12.54 -8.39 2.89
CA ASN A 85 -12.79 -9.19 1.68
C ASN A 85 -13.89 -8.58 0.80
N GLN A 86 -13.91 -7.24 0.71
CA GLN A 86 -14.86 -6.46 -0.07
C GLN A 86 -14.13 -5.64 -1.12
N ARG A 87 -14.86 -5.13 -2.10
CA ARG A 87 -14.34 -4.26 -3.14
C ARG A 87 -13.76 -2.99 -2.53
N GLY A 88 -12.55 -2.61 -2.96
CA GLY A 88 -11.87 -1.42 -2.47
C GLY A 88 -12.42 -0.13 -3.10
N TYR A 89 -11.83 0.99 -2.71
CA TYR A 89 -12.26 2.33 -3.14
C TYR A 89 -11.43 2.88 -4.29
N GLU A 90 -10.26 2.30 -4.52
CA GLU A 90 -9.26 2.87 -5.43
C GLU A 90 -8.85 1.91 -6.52
N ASN A 91 -8.42 2.50 -7.63
CA ASN A 91 -7.67 1.82 -8.67
C ASN A 91 -6.19 2.14 -8.49
N ILE A 92 -5.32 1.21 -8.83
CA ILE A 92 -3.87 1.41 -8.79
C ILE A 92 -3.31 1.19 -10.19
N GLU A 93 -2.67 2.22 -10.74
CA GLU A 93 -2.05 2.19 -12.07
C GLU A 93 -0.55 2.41 -11.98
N LEU A 94 0.20 1.66 -12.77
CA LEU A 94 1.65 1.83 -12.88
C LEU A 94 1.95 3.00 -13.83
N LEU A 95 2.69 3.99 -13.32
CA LEU A 95 3.08 5.16 -14.11
C LEU A 95 4.34 4.93 -14.95
N GLU A 96 5.07 3.86 -14.65
CA GLU A 96 6.22 3.38 -15.40
C GLU A 96 6.30 1.87 -15.24
N GLU A 97 7.23 1.21 -15.93
CA GLU A 97 7.49 -0.20 -15.67
C GLU A 97 7.89 -0.38 -14.22
N CYS A 98 7.25 -1.31 -13.52
CA CYS A 98 7.52 -1.57 -12.12
C CYS A 98 7.98 -2.99 -11.88
N GLU A 99 8.96 -3.13 -10.99
CA GLU A 99 9.35 -4.39 -10.38
C GLU A 99 8.72 -4.43 -8.99
N LEU A 100 7.96 -5.48 -8.72
CA LEU A 100 7.14 -5.59 -7.52
C LEU A 100 7.39 -6.92 -6.83
N TYR A 101 7.24 -6.92 -5.50
CA TYR A 101 7.14 -8.15 -4.71
C TYR A 101 5.66 -8.40 -4.46
N GLU A 102 5.21 -9.60 -4.79
CA GLU A 102 3.81 -9.99 -4.73
C GLU A 102 3.62 -11.07 -3.67
N VAL A 103 2.63 -10.89 -2.80
CA VAL A 103 2.26 -11.91 -1.83
C VAL A 103 0.74 -12.06 -1.81
N ARG A 104 0.28 -13.31 -1.77
CA ARG A 104 -1.15 -13.59 -1.63
C ARG A 104 -1.57 -13.42 -0.19
N LYS A 105 -2.64 -12.69 0.03
CA LYS A 105 -3.22 -12.47 1.35
C LYS A 105 -3.42 -13.79 2.10
N ARG A 106 -3.97 -14.81 1.43
CA ARG A 106 -4.24 -16.11 2.04
C ARG A 106 -2.98 -16.78 2.56
N ALA A 107 -1.91 -16.79 1.76
CA ALA A 107 -0.63 -17.36 2.16
C ALA A 107 -0.04 -16.63 3.36
N LEU A 108 -0.14 -15.30 3.37
CA LEU A 108 0.33 -14.47 4.48
C LEU A 108 -0.45 -14.78 5.77
N HIS A 109 -1.78 -14.87 5.68
CA HIS A 109 -2.62 -15.16 6.84
C HIS A 109 -2.41 -16.59 7.38
N GLU A 110 -2.08 -17.54 6.53
CA GLU A 110 -1.71 -18.90 6.98
C GLU A 110 -0.43 -18.84 7.82
N LEU A 111 0.54 -18.04 7.45
CA LEU A 111 1.76 -17.86 8.24
C LEU A 111 1.46 -17.16 9.57
N PHE A 112 0.53 -16.21 9.61
CA PHE A 112 0.12 -15.58 10.87
C PHE A 112 -0.42 -16.59 11.87
N SER A 113 -1.09 -17.63 11.38
CA SER A 113 -1.65 -18.68 12.25
C SER A 113 -0.60 -19.66 12.77
N LYS A 114 0.57 -19.73 12.13
CA LYS A 114 1.62 -20.72 12.42
C LYS A 114 2.84 -20.14 13.13
N ASP A 115 3.07 -18.84 13.01
CA ASP A 115 4.28 -18.19 13.48
C ASP A 115 3.95 -16.88 14.16
N ILE A 116 4.14 -16.84 15.49
CA ILE A 116 3.83 -15.66 16.29
C ILE A 116 4.66 -14.43 15.86
N HIS A 117 5.90 -14.64 15.40
CA HIS A 117 6.76 -13.55 14.97
C HIS A 117 6.22 -12.93 13.69
N ILE A 118 5.75 -13.75 12.74
CA ILE A 118 5.15 -13.25 11.50
C ILE A 118 3.80 -12.58 11.80
N ALA A 119 3.02 -13.13 12.74
CA ALA A 119 1.77 -12.51 13.17
C ALA A 119 2.01 -11.10 13.74
N ASN A 120 3.03 -10.94 14.58
CA ASN A 120 3.42 -9.63 15.12
C ASN A 120 3.93 -8.70 14.04
N TRP A 121 4.69 -9.21 13.08
CA TRP A 121 5.11 -8.46 11.90
C TRP A 121 3.89 -7.96 11.10
N GLY A 122 2.88 -8.82 10.93
CA GLY A 122 1.62 -8.45 10.29
C GLY A 122 0.85 -7.36 11.03
N ARG A 123 0.89 -7.38 12.37
CA ARG A 123 0.31 -6.31 13.19
C ARG A 123 1.07 -5.00 12.97
N GLU A 124 2.39 -5.03 12.99
CA GLU A 124 3.21 -3.84 12.71
C GLU A 124 2.96 -3.30 11.30
N PHE A 125 2.82 -4.18 10.32
CA PHE A 125 2.43 -3.83 8.97
C PHE A 125 1.12 -3.04 8.95
N ALA A 126 0.09 -3.57 9.59
CA ALA A 126 -1.23 -2.93 9.63
C ALA A 126 -1.19 -1.59 10.38
N GLU A 127 -0.46 -1.52 11.49
CA GLU A 127 -0.28 -0.28 12.25
C GLU A 127 0.40 0.80 11.43
N LYS A 128 1.42 0.43 10.65
CA LYS A 128 2.12 1.38 9.78
C LYS A 128 1.25 1.87 8.63
N GLN A 129 0.38 1.01 8.09
CA GLN A 129 -0.59 1.44 7.09
C GLN A 129 -1.61 2.42 7.69
N LEU A 130 -2.05 2.17 8.90
CA LEU A 130 -2.96 3.07 9.61
C LEU A 130 -2.30 4.43 9.86
N LEU A 131 -1.04 4.43 10.32
CA LEU A 131 -0.29 5.66 10.55
C LEU A 131 -0.12 6.48 9.26
N LYS A 132 0.22 5.84 8.16
CA LYS A 132 0.34 6.50 6.86
C LYS A 132 -0.98 7.10 6.40
N THR A 133 -2.08 6.40 6.60
CA THR A 133 -3.42 6.90 6.28
C THR A 133 -3.77 8.11 7.10
N GLU A 134 -3.50 8.08 8.40
CA GLU A 134 -3.72 9.21 9.30
C GLU A 134 -2.89 10.42 8.89
N GLU A 135 -1.61 10.23 8.59
CA GLU A 135 -0.72 11.31 8.14
C GLU A 135 -1.22 11.96 6.86
N ARG A 136 -1.70 11.17 5.90
CA ARG A 136 -2.28 11.71 4.66
C ARG A 136 -3.54 12.52 4.95
N PHE A 137 -4.41 12.01 5.81
CA PHE A 137 -5.64 12.70 6.18
C PHE A 137 -5.35 14.02 6.89
N ILE A 138 -4.49 14.02 7.90
CA ILE A 138 -4.11 15.21 8.67
C ILE A 138 -3.40 16.22 7.76
N GLY A 139 -2.49 15.76 6.90
CA GLY A 139 -1.79 16.61 5.95
C GLY A 139 -2.75 17.36 5.02
N ARG A 140 -3.78 16.69 4.52
CA ARG A 140 -4.80 17.33 3.68
C ARG A 140 -5.64 18.33 4.45
N GLN A 141 -6.10 17.99 5.65
CA GLN A 141 -6.89 18.87 6.49
C GLN A 141 -6.10 20.11 6.89
N PHE A 142 -4.86 19.93 7.30
CA PHE A 142 -3.98 21.03 7.65
C PHE A 142 -3.74 21.96 6.47
N LYS A 143 -3.47 21.42 5.30
CA LYS A 143 -3.24 22.21 4.08
C LYS A 143 -4.48 23.01 3.70
N THR A 144 -5.65 22.38 3.74
CA THR A 144 -6.92 23.05 3.43
C THR A 144 -7.21 24.18 4.41
N SER A 145 -6.98 23.95 5.71
CA SER A 145 -7.17 24.97 6.73
C SER A 145 -6.22 26.16 6.55
N LEU A 146 -4.96 25.87 6.21
CA LEU A 146 -3.97 26.90 5.92
C LEU A 146 -4.33 27.71 4.69
N GLU A 147 -4.81 27.06 3.63
CA GLU A 147 -5.28 27.74 2.42
C GLU A 147 -6.45 28.67 2.72
N ARG A 148 -7.42 28.23 3.51
CA ARG A 148 -8.56 29.05 3.94
C ARG A 148 -8.11 30.26 4.75
N TYR A 149 -7.17 30.06 5.65
CA TYR A 149 -6.61 31.13 6.44
C TYR A 149 -5.93 32.18 5.57
N ARG A 150 -5.11 31.74 4.62
CA ARG A 150 -4.43 32.64 3.67
C ARG A 150 -5.42 33.42 2.84
N ASP A 151 -6.46 32.78 2.32
CA ASP A 151 -7.49 33.43 1.53
C ASP A 151 -8.20 34.52 2.35
N LEU A 152 -8.53 34.20 3.60
CA LEU A 152 -9.16 35.15 4.50
C LEU A 152 -8.25 36.37 4.74
N MET A 153 -6.99 36.15 4.99
CA MET A 153 -6.02 37.23 5.26
C MET A 153 -5.75 38.07 4.02
N ASN A 154 -5.80 37.48 2.81
CA ASN A 154 -5.56 38.20 1.57
C ASN A 154 -6.74 39.11 1.15
N HIS A 155 -7.93 38.85 1.66
CA HIS A 155 -9.15 39.61 1.34
C HIS A 155 -9.56 40.61 2.39
N THR A 156 -8.79 40.74 3.44
CA THR A 156 -8.99 41.76 4.48
C THR A 156 -7.94 42.87 4.39
#